data_b013a79bc6e91e32a31b7b70715e74ad
#
_entry.id   b013a79bc6e91e32a31b7b70715e74ad
#
_cell.length_a   1.000
_cell.length_b   1.000
_cell.length_c   1.000
_cell.angle_alpha   90.00
_cell.angle_beta   90.00
_cell.angle_gamma   90.00
#
_symmetry.space_group_name_H-M   'P 1'
#
loop_
_entity.id
_entity.type
_entity.pdbx_description
1 polymer ?
#
loop_
_entity_poly.entity_id
_entity_poly.type
_entity_poly.pdbx_seq_one_letter_code
_entity_poly.pdbx_strand_id
1 'polypeptide(L)'
;MAFMDEMQEQEVGKNKAIRGYIIRALAKGNQNSLLVRQITNALVGDSLILSPDISKHLEYLEEAGYIAFTNRTANAYNAYRRDAVIKLTRKGVDLVEGTIDDPGVDV
;
A
#
# COMPACT_ATOMS: atom_id res chain seq x y z
N MET A 1 -27.97 -10.16 4.63
CA MET A 1 -26.53 -10.18 4.33
C MET A 1 -26.34 -10.25 2.84
N ALA A 2 -25.56 -9.34 2.28
CA ALA A 2 -25.28 -9.36 0.85
C ALA A 2 -24.14 -10.35 0.58
N PHE A 3 -24.29 -11.17 -0.46
CA PHE A 3 -23.23 -12.02 -0.93
C PHE A 3 -22.44 -11.28 -2.02
N MET A 4 -21.13 -11.30 -1.93
CA MET A 4 -20.30 -10.82 -3.01
C MET A 4 -20.31 -11.84 -4.13
N ASP A 5 -20.40 -11.39 -5.39
CA ASP A 5 -20.19 -12.26 -6.53
C ASP A 5 -18.69 -12.57 -6.70
N GLU A 6 -18.37 -13.47 -7.63
CA GLU A 6 -16.99 -13.89 -7.87
C GLU A 6 -16.09 -12.72 -8.26
N MET A 7 -16.60 -11.78 -9.05
CA MET A 7 -15.82 -10.62 -9.47
C MET A 7 -15.48 -9.72 -8.30
N GLN A 8 -16.43 -9.50 -7.40
CA GLN A 8 -16.20 -8.71 -6.19
C GLN A 8 -15.20 -9.38 -5.27
N GLU A 9 -15.29 -10.70 -5.11
CA GLU A 9 -14.35 -11.46 -4.29
C GLU A 9 -12.94 -11.41 -4.84
N GLN A 10 -12.78 -11.50 -6.17
CA GLN A 10 -11.48 -11.39 -6.82
C GLN A 10 -10.90 -9.98 -6.66
N GLU A 11 -11.73 -8.94 -6.78
CA GLU A 11 -11.29 -7.57 -6.59
C GLU A 11 -10.86 -7.32 -5.15
N VAL A 12 -11.59 -7.80 -4.17
CA VAL A 12 -11.22 -7.69 -2.75
C VAL A 12 -9.88 -8.38 -2.50
N GLY A 13 -9.71 -9.60 -3.00
CA GLY A 13 -8.46 -10.34 -2.87
C GLY A 13 -7.30 -9.61 -3.51
N LYS A 14 -7.49 -9.03 -4.69
CA LYS A 14 -6.48 -8.24 -5.39
C LYS A 14 -6.10 -6.98 -4.59
N ASN A 15 -7.10 -6.29 -4.03
CA ASN A 15 -6.84 -5.10 -3.22
C ASN A 15 -5.99 -5.43 -1.99
N LYS A 16 -6.31 -6.53 -1.31
CA LYS A 16 -5.53 -6.98 -0.15
C LYS A 16 -4.10 -7.33 -0.54
N ALA A 17 -3.92 -7.99 -1.69
CA ALA A 17 -2.60 -8.36 -2.20
C ALA A 17 -1.77 -7.12 -2.54
N ILE A 18 -2.37 -6.11 -3.17
CA ILE A 18 -1.68 -4.86 -3.50
C ILE A 18 -1.25 -4.14 -2.22
N ARG A 19 -2.14 -4.05 -1.24
CA ARG A 19 -1.80 -3.42 0.05
C ARG A 19 -0.65 -4.14 0.73
N GLY A 20 -0.69 -5.46 0.76
CA GLY A 20 0.39 -6.27 1.32
C GLY A 20 1.71 -6.08 0.57
N TYR A 21 1.65 -6.00 -0.76
CA TYR A 21 2.83 -5.72 -1.58
C TYR A 21 3.48 -4.39 -1.21
N ILE A 22 2.66 -3.33 -1.05
CA ILE A 22 3.17 -2.01 -0.66
C ILE A 22 3.90 -2.08 0.68
N ILE A 23 3.31 -2.73 1.66
CA ILE A 23 3.90 -2.87 2.99
C ILE A 23 5.23 -3.64 2.93
N ARG A 24 5.27 -4.76 2.20
CA ARG A 24 6.49 -5.55 2.05
C ARG A 24 7.58 -4.79 1.29
N ALA A 25 7.20 -4.03 0.26
CA ALA A 25 8.15 -3.22 -0.50
C ALA A 25 8.81 -2.16 0.40
N LEU A 26 8.01 -1.49 1.24
CA LEU A 26 8.52 -0.50 2.18
C LEU A 26 9.47 -1.14 3.20
N ALA A 27 9.14 -2.33 3.69
CA ALA A 27 10.01 -3.04 4.64
C ALA A 27 11.39 -3.35 4.07
N LYS A 28 11.48 -3.51 2.74
CA LYS A 28 12.75 -3.75 2.04
C LYS A 28 13.47 -2.46 1.66
N GLY A 29 12.78 -1.33 1.72
CA GLY A 29 13.37 -0.04 1.40
C GLY A 29 14.33 0.45 2.47
N ASN A 30 15.21 1.36 2.08
CA ASN A 30 16.13 1.98 3.02
C ASN A 30 15.36 2.76 4.07
N GLN A 31 15.60 2.46 5.35
CA GLN A 31 14.86 3.06 6.47
C GLN A 31 13.35 2.87 6.37
N ASN A 32 12.91 1.74 5.80
CA ASN A 32 11.50 1.40 5.60
C ASN A 32 10.74 2.43 4.77
N SER A 33 11.41 3.06 3.81
CA SER A 33 10.88 4.15 3.00
C SER A 33 11.15 3.91 1.52
N LEU A 34 10.23 4.34 0.67
CA LEU A 34 10.39 4.34 -0.78
C LEU A 34 9.63 5.53 -1.37
N LEU A 35 10.05 5.97 -2.55
CA LEU A 35 9.23 6.86 -3.37
C LEU A 35 7.97 6.13 -3.82
N VAL A 36 6.84 6.81 -3.80
CA VAL A 36 5.58 6.26 -4.32
C VAL A 36 5.77 5.78 -5.76
N ARG A 37 6.52 6.52 -6.55
CA ARG A 37 6.82 6.16 -7.94
C ARG A 37 7.53 4.83 -8.05
N GLN A 38 8.48 4.53 -7.15
CA GLN A 38 9.19 3.26 -7.14
C GLN A 38 8.24 2.09 -6.86
N ILE A 39 7.34 2.27 -5.90
CA ILE A 39 6.34 1.25 -5.56
C ILE A 39 5.38 1.03 -6.72
N THR A 40 4.89 2.11 -7.31
CA THR A 40 3.96 2.05 -8.45
C THR A 40 4.59 1.34 -9.63
N ASN A 41 5.84 1.67 -9.96
CA ASN A 41 6.55 1.04 -11.07
C ASN A 41 6.77 -0.46 -10.82
N ALA A 42 7.05 -0.84 -9.58
CA ALA A 42 7.21 -2.26 -9.22
C ALA A 42 5.89 -3.02 -9.37
N LEU A 43 4.78 -2.43 -8.93
CA LEU A 43 3.45 -3.03 -9.08
C LEU A 43 3.08 -3.22 -10.54
N VAL A 44 3.33 -2.22 -11.38
CA VAL A 44 3.11 -2.34 -12.83
C VAL A 44 4.03 -3.41 -13.44
N GLY A 45 5.30 -3.41 -13.07
CA GLY A 45 6.28 -4.37 -13.56
C GLY A 45 5.94 -5.81 -13.19
N ASP A 46 5.35 -6.03 -12.04
CA ASP A 46 4.91 -7.36 -11.58
C ASP A 46 3.47 -7.68 -12.05
N SER A 47 2.91 -6.86 -12.91
CA SER A 47 1.57 -7.05 -13.50
C SER A 47 0.43 -7.08 -12.47
N LEU A 48 0.63 -6.47 -11.30
CA LEU A 48 -0.40 -6.40 -10.27
C LEU A 48 -1.39 -5.27 -10.52
N ILE A 49 -0.95 -4.22 -11.21
CA ILE A 49 -1.81 -3.12 -11.64
C ILE A 49 -1.51 -2.77 -13.10
N LEU A 50 -2.49 -2.24 -13.80
CA LEU A 50 -2.33 -1.75 -15.18
C LEU A 50 -2.14 -0.24 -15.20
N SER A 51 -2.86 0.48 -14.34
CA SER A 51 -2.76 1.93 -14.21
C SER A 51 -1.84 2.26 -13.04
N PRO A 52 -0.98 3.28 -13.15
CA PRO A 52 -0.07 3.65 -12.06
C PRO A 52 -0.76 4.39 -10.90
N ASP A 53 -2.06 4.37 -10.82
CA ASP A 53 -2.81 5.02 -9.74
C ASP A 53 -3.05 4.04 -8.59
N ILE A 54 -2.36 4.27 -7.47
CA ILE A 54 -2.52 3.49 -6.24
C ILE A 54 -3.07 4.34 -5.09
N SER A 55 -3.66 5.49 -5.41
CA SER A 55 -4.09 6.46 -4.38
C SER A 55 -5.07 5.88 -3.39
N LYS A 56 -6.04 5.07 -3.82
CA LYS A 56 -6.99 4.43 -2.89
C LYS A 56 -6.32 3.51 -1.88
N HIS A 57 -5.25 2.83 -2.29
CA HIS A 57 -4.51 1.93 -1.40
C HIS A 57 -3.63 2.71 -0.43
N LEU A 58 -3.04 3.81 -0.89
CA LEU A 58 -2.26 4.69 -0.02
C LEU A 58 -3.16 5.33 1.05
N GLU A 59 -4.35 5.78 0.65
CA GLU A 59 -5.32 6.32 1.60
C GLU A 59 -5.73 5.28 2.64
N TYR A 60 -6.03 4.06 2.19
CA TYR A 60 -6.39 2.96 3.08
C TYR A 60 -5.30 2.70 4.12
N LEU A 61 -4.06 2.58 3.65
CA LEU A 61 -2.93 2.25 4.52
C LEU A 61 -2.57 3.39 5.47
N GLU A 62 -2.70 4.64 5.02
CA GLU A 62 -2.48 5.80 5.88
C GLU A 62 -3.54 5.89 6.96
N GLU A 63 -4.81 5.73 6.61
CA GLU A 63 -5.91 5.76 7.58
C GLU A 63 -5.82 4.62 8.58
N ALA A 64 -5.35 3.47 8.14
CA ALA A 64 -5.10 2.33 9.04
C ALA A 64 -3.88 2.55 9.95
N GLY A 65 -3.08 3.56 9.67
CA GLY A 65 -1.93 3.91 10.48
C GLY A 65 -0.64 3.16 10.14
N TYR A 66 -0.58 2.47 9.00
CA TYR A 66 0.58 1.65 8.63
C TYR A 66 1.66 2.42 7.90
N ILE A 67 1.30 3.50 7.22
CA ILE A 67 2.24 4.34 6.47
C ILE A 67 2.05 5.81 6.82
N ALA A 68 3.09 6.59 6.56
CA ALA A 68 3.05 8.04 6.70
C ALA A 68 3.79 8.68 5.52
N PHE A 69 3.30 9.83 5.08
CA PHE A 69 4.01 10.64 4.10
C PHE A 69 5.06 11.48 4.83
N THR A 70 6.27 11.52 4.28
CA THR A 70 7.36 12.28 4.88
C THR A 70 7.30 13.77 4.55
N ASN A 71 6.50 14.15 3.55
CA ASN A 71 6.31 15.54 3.12
C ASN A 71 4.91 16.00 3.53
N ARG A 72 4.84 17.16 4.21
CA ARG A 72 3.56 17.71 4.69
C ARG A 72 2.56 18.05 3.59
N THR A 73 3.06 18.37 2.38
CA THR A 73 2.20 18.74 1.26
C THR A 73 1.74 17.54 0.44
N ALA A 74 2.27 16.36 0.73
CA ALA A 74 1.91 15.14 0.03
C ALA A 74 0.72 14.45 0.71
N ASN A 75 -0.13 13.86 -0.13
CA ASN A 75 -1.23 13.00 0.31
C ASN A 75 -1.40 11.84 -0.68
N ALA A 76 -2.33 10.94 -0.39
CA ALA A 76 -2.55 9.76 -1.22
C ALA A 76 -2.82 10.09 -2.69
N TYR A 77 -3.44 11.22 -2.97
CA TYR A 77 -3.88 11.58 -4.32
C TYR A 77 -2.85 12.37 -5.13
N ASN A 78 -1.91 13.05 -4.49
CA ASN A 78 -0.87 13.82 -5.18
C ASN A 78 0.53 13.20 -5.07
N ALA A 79 0.68 12.12 -4.32
CA ALA A 79 1.98 11.55 -3.96
C ALA A 79 2.83 11.19 -5.18
N TYR A 80 2.21 10.61 -6.21
CA TYR A 80 2.93 10.22 -7.43
C TYR A 80 3.51 11.43 -8.15
N ARG A 81 2.70 12.48 -8.33
CA ARG A 81 3.12 13.70 -9.05
C ARG A 81 4.16 14.49 -8.28
N ARG A 82 4.14 14.43 -6.95
CA ARG A 82 5.05 15.18 -6.10
C ARG A 82 6.29 14.41 -5.69
N ASP A 83 6.51 13.24 -6.28
CA ASP A 83 7.62 12.36 -5.93
C ASP A 83 7.72 12.16 -4.41
N ALA A 84 6.58 11.92 -3.78
CA ALA A 84 6.50 11.75 -2.34
C ALA A 84 7.19 10.47 -1.90
N VAL A 85 7.81 10.55 -0.74
CA VAL A 85 8.36 9.39 -0.05
C VAL A 85 7.37 8.97 1.02
N ILE A 86 7.06 7.68 1.07
CA ILE A 86 6.25 7.09 2.13
C ILE A 86 7.12 6.17 2.97
N LYS A 87 6.74 6.04 4.23
CA LYS A 87 7.50 5.29 5.22
C LYS A 87 6.54 4.44 6.03
N LEU A 88 6.99 3.23 6.43
CA LEU A 88 6.26 2.45 7.41
C LEU A 88 6.27 3.17 8.76
N THR A 89 5.12 3.18 9.41
CA THR A 89 5.03 3.53 10.82
C THR A 89 5.43 2.32 11.66
N ARG A 90 5.56 2.51 12.98
CA ARG A 90 5.76 1.39 13.91
C ARG A 90 4.68 0.32 13.73
N LYS A 91 3.43 0.75 13.57
CA LYS A 91 2.32 -0.18 13.35
C LYS A 91 2.49 -0.95 12.05
N GLY A 92 2.97 -0.30 10.98
CA GLY A 92 3.28 -0.97 9.72
C GLY A 92 4.38 -1.99 9.85
N VAL A 93 5.41 -1.71 10.65
CA VAL A 93 6.48 -2.65 10.95
C VAL A 93 5.91 -3.86 11.71
N ASP A 94 5.08 -3.61 12.72
CA ASP A 94 4.43 -4.67 13.49
C ASP A 94 3.58 -5.58 12.59
N LEU A 95 2.92 -5.00 11.59
CA LEU A 95 2.12 -5.76 10.64
C LEU A 95 2.99 -6.67 9.77
N VAL A 96 4.07 -6.14 9.19
CA VAL A 96 4.93 -6.93 8.29
C VAL A 96 5.72 -8.00 9.05
N GLU A 97 6.02 -7.76 10.32
CA GLU A 97 6.72 -8.74 11.17
C GLU A 97 5.78 -9.77 11.78
N GLY A 98 4.48 -9.60 11.61
CA GLY A 98 3.50 -10.55 12.14
C GLY A 98 3.15 -10.34 13.61
N THR A 99 3.59 -9.24 14.23
CA THR A 99 3.24 -8.90 15.61
C THR A 99 1.75 -8.59 15.74
N ILE A 100 1.19 -7.96 14.72
CA ILE A 100 -0.25 -7.75 14.59
C ILE A 100 -0.74 -8.37 13.28
N ASP A 101 -2.03 -8.63 13.19
CA ASP A 101 -2.67 -9.19 12.01
C ASP A 101 -3.75 -8.25 11.51
N ASP A 102 -3.88 -8.13 10.18
CA ASP A 102 -4.95 -7.36 9.55
C ASP A 102 -5.45 -8.14 8.33
N PRO A 103 -6.67 -8.67 8.38
CA PRO A 103 -7.24 -9.39 7.25
C PRO A 103 -7.40 -8.55 5.98
N GLY A 104 -7.35 -7.23 6.09
CA GLY A 104 -7.42 -6.33 4.94
C GLY A 104 -6.12 -6.15 4.19
N VAL A 105 -5.01 -6.69 4.71
CA VAL A 105 -3.67 -6.51 4.14
C VAL A 105 -2.94 -7.86 4.13
N ASP A 106 -2.71 -8.39 2.95
CA ASP A 106 -2.02 -9.68 2.76
C ASP A 106 -0.50 -9.48 2.77
N VAL A 107 0.08 -9.53 3.94
CA VAL A 107 1.53 -9.41 4.09
C VAL A 107 2.23 -10.77 4.12
#